data_f187275716446e5b7e664da162e60cc6
#
_entry.id   f187275716446e5b7e664da162e60cc6
#
_cell.length_a   1.000
_cell.length_b   1.000
_cell.length_c   1.000
_cell.angle_alpha   90.00
_cell.angle_beta   90.00
_cell.angle_gamma   90.00
#
_symmetry.space_group_name_H-M   'P 1'
#
loop_
_entity.id
_entity.type
_entity.pdbx_description
1 polymer ?
#
loop_
_entity_poly.entity_id
_entity_poly.type
_entity_poly.pdbx_seq_one_letter_code
_entity_poly.pdbx_strand_id
1 'polypeptide(L)'
;MQLKQFASLLAVCELSGNGNTEIKGIQTDSRQVQEGDMFICLPGHTVDGHDYADKAVSLGAVALVVERKLELDVPQLIVSSCRFAMAVFSDCFFGHPSQKLNMIGVTGTNGKTTTTYLIEQILNDAESETGLIGTIQMRYAGQTFPMSGTTPEALDLQRSLYHMVEAGVKNCVMEVSSHALQQGRVKGTEFRTAVFTNLTQDHLDYHHTMEEYRGAKSLLFARLGNGFDDGLHKRKYAVLNADDAASVYFADSTSAEVITYGIDANADVRASNIKITARGTSFHVDSFKGSVDVELRMVGKFNVYNALAAITAALLEGIELNSIKRSLEAIPGVDGRVEAVNEGQPFAVIVDYAHTPDGLENVLRTVNEFAEKEVFCVFGCGGDRDRTKRPIMGQIAAKYSDRVFVTSDNPRTENPDAILEDIKQGLIADGVPSEKYELIVDRKSAIKRAIELASPGDVVLIAGKGHETYQIIGTVKTDFDDRLVAKEAIRGITK
;
A
#
# COMPACT_ATOMS: atom_id res chain seq x y z
N MET A 1 6.93 18.76 26.79
CA MET A 1 5.63 19.44 27.00
C MET A 1 5.07 19.07 28.38
N GLN A 2 4.27 19.96 29.00
CA GLN A 2 3.59 19.62 30.27
C GLN A 2 2.26 18.90 29.99
N LEU A 3 1.86 17.98 30.85
CA LEU A 3 0.63 17.19 30.71
C LEU A 3 -0.65 18.03 30.54
N LYS A 4 -0.76 19.16 31.26
CA LYS A 4 -1.89 20.10 31.13
C LYS A 4 -2.00 20.72 29.72
N GLN A 5 -0.89 20.82 28.98
CA GLN A 5 -0.92 21.31 27.60
C GLN A 5 -1.58 20.28 26.67
N PHE A 6 -1.32 18.98 26.88
CA PHE A 6 -2.04 17.93 26.16
C PHE A 6 -3.52 17.93 26.51
N ALA A 7 -3.89 18.07 27.78
CA ALA A 7 -5.29 18.17 28.19
C ALA A 7 -6.03 19.30 27.47
N SER A 8 -5.38 20.44 27.25
CA SER A 8 -5.98 21.61 26.58
C SER A 8 -6.16 21.44 25.05
N LEU A 9 -5.58 20.41 24.44
CA LEU A 9 -5.76 20.12 23.01
C LEU A 9 -7.12 19.49 22.71
N LEU A 10 -7.80 18.95 23.71
CA LEU A 10 -9.10 18.31 23.57
C LEU A 10 -10.17 19.11 24.29
N ALA A 11 -11.33 19.30 23.65
CA ALA A 11 -12.46 20.02 24.27
C ALA A 11 -13.02 19.25 25.48
N VAL A 12 -12.94 17.92 25.47
CA VAL A 12 -13.40 17.06 26.56
C VAL A 12 -12.25 16.14 26.96
N CYS A 13 -11.60 16.48 28.07
CA CYS A 13 -10.51 15.72 28.67
C CYS A 13 -10.49 15.99 30.16
N GLU A 14 -10.55 14.95 30.97
CA GLU A 14 -10.39 15.06 32.42
C GLU A 14 -8.93 14.79 32.77
N LEU A 15 -8.32 15.75 33.48
CA LEU A 15 -6.97 15.59 34.03
C LEU A 15 -7.07 15.16 35.50
N SER A 16 -6.61 13.96 35.79
CA SER A 16 -6.46 13.44 37.17
C SER A 16 -4.99 13.44 37.56
N GLY A 17 -4.63 14.15 38.62
CA GLY A 17 -3.26 14.24 39.13
C GLY A 17 -2.51 15.50 38.71
N ASN A 18 -1.16 15.45 38.72
CA ASN A 18 -0.31 16.62 38.52
C ASN A 18 -0.19 17.02 37.02
N GLY A 19 -0.88 18.08 36.63
CA GLY A 19 -0.83 18.61 35.25
C GLY A 19 0.51 19.28 34.87
N ASN A 20 1.43 19.54 35.79
CA ASN A 20 2.75 20.10 35.48
C ASN A 20 3.79 19.00 35.18
N THR A 21 3.41 17.72 35.23
CA THR A 21 4.28 16.60 34.83
C THR A 21 4.83 16.84 33.42
N GLU A 22 6.16 16.82 33.31
CA GLU A 22 6.85 16.98 32.02
C GLU A 22 6.82 15.68 31.22
N ILE A 23 6.37 15.75 29.97
CA ILE A 23 6.32 14.64 29.03
C ILE A 23 7.48 14.78 28.05
N LYS A 24 8.35 13.76 28.01
CA LYS A 24 9.54 13.71 27.13
C LYS A 24 9.30 12.92 25.86
N GLY A 25 8.38 11.97 25.89
CA GLY A 25 8.02 11.12 24.76
C GLY A 25 6.59 10.59 24.86
N ILE A 26 6.11 9.96 23.80
CA ILE A 26 4.79 9.31 23.72
C ILE A 26 5.00 7.87 23.25
N GLN A 27 4.35 6.91 23.91
CA GLN A 27 4.40 5.50 23.55
C GLN A 27 3.03 4.82 23.59
N THR A 28 2.86 3.81 22.76
CA THR A 28 1.69 2.92 22.72
C THR A 28 2.07 1.46 22.96
N ASP A 29 3.36 1.13 22.88
CA ASP A 29 3.90 -0.19 23.20
C ASP A 29 4.60 -0.13 24.54
N SER A 30 4.06 -0.82 25.55
CA SER A 30 4.61 -0.84 26.90
C SER A 30 6.08 -1.31 26.99
N ARG A 31 6.52 -2.12 26.01
CA ARG A 31 7.89 -2.64 25.93
C ARG A 31 8.92 -1.59 25.50
N GLN A 32 8.46 -0.49 24.88
CA GLN A 32 9.30 0.59 24.35
C GLN A 32 9.29 1.84 25.23
N VAL A 33 8.53 1.80 26.35
CA VAL A 33 8.43 2.92 27.29
C VAL A 33 9.80 3.24 27.89
N GLN A 34 10.12 4.54 27.94
CA GLN A 34 11.28 5.11 28.58
C GLN A 34 10.88 6.07 29.69
N GLU A 35 11.84 6.41 30.56
CA GLU A 35 11.59 7.36 31.68
C GLU A 35 11.19 8.73 31.16
N GLY A 36 10.01 9.19 31.59
CA GLY A 36 9.44 10.48 31.20
C GLY A 36 8.41 10.37 30.07
N ASP A 37 8.12 9.17 29.55
CA ASP A 37 7.10 8.96 28.53
C ASP A 37 5.68 9.09 29.08
N MET A 38 4.77 9.51 28.22
CA MET A 38 3.33 9.37 28.37
C MET A 38 2.89 8.11 27.60
N PHE A 39 2.26 7.17 28.30
CA PHE A 39 1.76 5.94 27.67
C PHE A 39 0.27 6.08 27.31
N ILE A 40 -0.07 5.79 26.05
CA ILE A 40 -1.45 5.83 25.54
C ILE A 40 -2.01 4.41 25.51
N CYS A 41 -3.04 4.15 26.30
CA CYS A 41 -3.70 2.86 26.41
C CYS A 41 -4.68 2.65 25.23
N LEU A 42 -4.21 2.10 24.13
CA LEU A 42 -5.06 1.87 22.96
C LEU A 42 -5.90 0.61 23.12
N PRO A 43 -7.23 0.69 23.02
CA PRO A 43 -8.06 -0.51 22.86
C PRO A 43 -7.79 -1.17 21.51
N GLY A 44 -7.36 -2.43 21.52
CA GLY A 44 -7.14 -3.25 20.32
C GLY A 44 -8.20 -4.34 20.18
N HIS A 45 -8.23 -5.03 19.04
CA HIS A 45 -9.16 -6.14 18.82
C HIS A 45 -8.85 -7.39 19.64
N THR A 46 -7.58 -7.65 19.91
CA THR A 46 -7.11 -8.84 20.64
C THR A 46 -6.55 -8.51 22.02
N VAL A 47 -6.11 -7.26 22.23
CA VAL A 47 -5.40 -6.82 23.44
C VAL A 47 -5.87 -5.41 23.77
N ASP A 48 -6.24 -5.16 25.03
CA ASP A 48 -6.53 -3.82 25.54
C ASP A 48 -5.24 -3.21 26.14
N GLY A 49 -4.82 -2.05 25.61
CA GLY A 49 -3.65 -1.33 26.11
C GLY A 49 -3.76 -0.92 27.59
N HIS A 50 -4.98 -0.79 28.14
CA HIS A 50 -5.20 -0.50 29.54
C HIS A 50 -4.65 -1.61 30.46
N ASP A 51 -4.64 -2.87 30.00
CA ASP A 51 -4.13 -4.01 30.78
C ASP A 51 -2.59 -3.98 30.92
N TYR A 52 -1.92 -3.10 30.16
CA TYR A 52 -0.47 -2.91 30.18
C TYR A 52 -0.04 -1.59 30.85
N ALA A 53 -0.98 -0.82 31.38
CA ALA A 53 -0.69 0.47 32.00
C ALA A 53 0.25 0.34 33.20
N ASP A 54 0.01 -0.65 34.09
CA ASP A 54 0.87 -0.92 35.25
C ASP A 54 2.32 -1.23 34.83
N LYS A 55 2.47 -2.08 33.79
CA LYS A 55 3.79 -2.37 33.23
C LYS A 55 4.46 -1.13 32.64
N ALA A 56 3.71 -0.28 31.92
CA ALA A 56 4.25 0.95 31.37
C ALA A 56 4.74 1.90 32.47
N VAL A 57 3.97 2.05 33.54
CA VAL A 57 4.38 2.83 34.72
C VAL A 57 5.63 2.25 35.37
N SER A 58 5.72 0.93 35.54
CA SER A 58 6.91 0.27 36.11
C SER A 58 8.17 0.45 35.26
N LEU A 59 8.02 0.74 33.95
CA LEU A 59 9.11 1.00 33.01
C LEU A 59 9.44 2.50 32.85
N GLY A 60 8.72 3.40 33.56
CA GLY A 60 9.05 4.82 33.59
C GLY A 60 8.03 5.74 32.93
N ALA A 61 6.85 5.25 32.56
CA ALA A 61 5.78 6.14 32.13
C ALA A 61 5.36 7.06 33.27
N VAL A 62 5.38 8.37 33.05
CA VAL A 62 5.06 9.40 34.05
C VAL A 62 3.63 9.92 33.94
N ALA A 63 2.90 9.52 32.92
CA ALA A 63 1.49 9.82 32.70
C ALA A 63 0.83 8.79 31.80
N LEU A 64 -0.49 8.66 31.91
CA LEU A 64 -1.30 7.77 31.08
C LEU A 64 -2.38 8.56 30.33
N VAL A 65 -2.74 8.07 29.13
CA VAL A 65 -3.95 8.44 28.40
C VAL A 65 -4.87 7.22 28.37
N VAL A 66 -6.06 7.36 28.91
CA VAL A 66 -6.99 6.25 29.17
C VAL A 66 -8.42 6.60 28.77
N GLU A 67 -9.24 5.60 28.43
CA GLU A 67 -10.69 5.78 28.20
C GLU A 67 -11.50 5.55 29.48
N ARG A 68 -10.89 4.97 30.52
CA ARG A 68 -11.44 4.78 31.87
C ARG A 68 -10.35 5.02 32.92
N LYS A 69 -10.69 5.66 34.02
CA LYS A 69 -9.73 5.88 35.12
C LYS A 69 -9.20 4.56 35.66
N LEU A 70 -7.88 4.49 35.85
CA LEU A 70 -7.19 3.34 36.42
C LEU A 70 -6.74 3.64 37.84
N GLU A 71 -6.69 2.63 38.71
CA GLU A 71 -6.20 2.73 40.09
C GLU A 71 -4.67 2.65 40.13
N LEU A 72 -4.01 3.69 39.55
CA LEU A 72 -2.55 3.84 39.48
C LEU A 72 -2.16 5.21 39.95
N ASP A 73 -1.06 5.29 40.73
CA ASP A 73 -0.56 6.54 41.33
C ASP A 73 0.31 7.31 40.32
N VAL A 74 -0.25 7.62 39.17
CA VAL A 74 0.35 8.48 38.14
C VAL A 74 -0.72 9.39 37.54
N PRO A 75 -0.37 10.60 37.06
CA PRO A 75 -1.31 11.46 36.35
C PRO A 75 -1.94 10.79 35.13
N GLN A 76 -3.24 11.03 34.94
CA GLN A 76 -4.00 10.43 33.85
C GLN A 76 -4.78 11.49 33.08
N LEU A 77 -4.81 11.38 31.75
CA LEU A 77 -5.75 12.06 30.87
C LEU A 77 -6.85 11.07 30.50
N ILE A 78 -8.06 11.33 30.99
CA ILE A 78 -9.23 10.49 30.72
C ILE A 78 -9.94 11.11 29.53
N VAL A 79 -10.04 10.35 28.43
CA VAL A 79 -10.53 10.79 27.12
C VAL A 79 -11.61 9.87 26.59
N SER A 80 -12.47 10.35 25.69
CA SER A 80 -13.50 9.52 25.06
C SER A 80 -12.94 8.53 24.04
N SER A 81 -11.75 8.79 23.47
CA SER A 81 -11.08 7.93 22.51
C SER A 81 -9.57 8.12 22.56
N CYS A 82 -8.85 7.11 23.02
CA CYS A 82 -7.39 7.08 23.01
C CYS A 82 -6.82 7.14 21.58
N ARG A 83 -7.50 6.59 20.58
CA ARG A 83 -7.08 6.70 19.17
C ARG A 83 -7.15 8.14 18.65
N PHE A 84 -8.21 8.86 18.99
CA PHE A 84 -8.32 10.27 18.61
C PHE A 84 -7.30 11.14 19.35
N ALA A 85 -7.19 10.94 20.67
CA ALA A 85 -6.20 11.63 21.49
C ALA A 85 -4.77 11.40 21.00
N MET A 86 -4.42 10.15 20.64
CA MET A 86 -3.12 9.81 20.07
C MET A 86 -2.81 10.64 18.81
N ALA A 87 -3.75 10.74 17.89
CA ALA A 87 -3.54 11.51 16.66
C ALA A 87 -3.29 13.00 16.96
N VAL A 88 -4.14 13.62 17.83
CA VAL A 88 -4.01 15.03 18.22
C VAL A 88 -2.72 15.27 18.98
N PHE A 89 -2.41 14.42 19.95
CA PHE A 89 -1.24 14.59 20.81
C PHE A 89 0.07 14.39 20.05
N SER A 90 0.12 13.39 19.16
CA SER A 90 1.32 13.13 18.36
C SER A 90 1.59 14.26 17.37
N ASP A 91 0.57 14.74 16.66
CA ASP A 91 0.72 15.85 15.72
C ASP A 91 1.27 17.10 16.44
N CYS A 92 0.68 17.46 17.57
CA CYS A 92 1.14 18.60 18.37
C CYS A 92 2.54 18.39 18.98
N PHE A 93 2.81 17.21 19.54
CA PHE A 93 4.09 16.89 20.19
C PHE A 93 5.27 16.98 19.22
N PHE A 94 5.09 16.49 17.98
CA PHE A 94 6.09 16.56 16.91
C PHE A 94 6.07 17.88 16.13
N GLY A 95 5.28 18.87 16.55
CA GLY A 95 5.28 20.23 15.98
C GLY A 95 4.69 20.32 14.58
N HIS A 96 3.59 19.58 14.34
CA HIS A 96 2.80 19.59 13.10
C HIS A 96 3.64 19.31 11.85
N PRO A 97 4.35 18.16 11.78
CA PRO A 97 5.36 17.94 10.74
C PRO A 97 4.75 17.86 9.32
N SER A 98 3.51 17.38 9.18
CA SER A 98 2.84 17.32 7.87
C SER A 98 2.56 18.69 7.26
N GLN A 99 2.47 19.76 8.07
CA GLN A 99 2.31 21.14 7.59
C GLN A 99 3.63 21.72 7.03
N LYS A 100 4.76 21.08 7.30
CA LYS A 100 6.10 21.47 6.81
C LYS A 100 6.53 20.66 5.59
N LEU A 101 5.72 19.70 5.16
CA LEU A 101 5.95 18.80 4.03
C LEU A 101 4.84 18.96 2.99
N ASN A 102 5.14 18.77 1.72
CA ASN A 102 4.12 18.53 0.72
C ASN A 102 3.70 17.06 0.82
N MET A 103 2.53 16.81 1.41
CA MET A 103 2.03 15.45 1.62
C MET A 103 1.19 14.99 0.42
N ILE A 104 1.59 13.89 -0.22
CA ILE A 104 0.85 13.24 -1.30
C ILE A 104 0.38 11.87 -0.81
N GLY A 105 -0.93 11.70 -0.66
CA GLY A 105 -1.53 10.43 -0.24
C GLY A 105 -2.12 9.66 -1.41
N VAL A 106 -1.75 8.39 -1.57
CA VAL A 106 -2.26 7.52 -2.63
C VAL A 106 -3.14 6.42 -2.03
N THR A 107 -4.40 6.36 -2.47
CA THR A 107 -5.34 5.31 -2.08
C THR A 107 -5.94 4.60 -3.29
N GLY A 108 -6.49 3.43 -3.08
CA GLY A 108 -7.13 2.57 -4.08
C GLY A 108 -7.02 1.11 -3.69
N THR A 109 -7.54 0.20 -4.48
CA THR A 109 -7.36 -1.24 -4.26
C THR A 109 -5.98 -1.65 -4.74
N ASN A 110 -5.68 -1.47 -6.01
CA ASN A 110 -4.42 -1.82 -6.67
C ASN A 110 -3.64 -0.57 -7.12
N GLY A 111 -2.34 -0.70 -7.41
CA GLY A 111 -1.52 0.35 -7.98
C GLY A 111 -0.93 1.37 -7.01
N LYS A 112 -1.32 1.39 -5.73
CA LYS A 112 -0.80 2.34 -4.72
C LYS A 112 0.73 2.35 -4.67
N THR A 113 1.33 1.21 -4.47
CA THR A 113 2.79 1.07 -4.35
C THR A 113 3.51 1.56 -5.60
N THR A 114 3.10 1.09 -6.78
CA THR A 114 3.71 1.53 -8.04
C THR A 114 3.57 3.05 -8.21
N THR A 115 2.36 3.59 -8.00
CA THR A 115 2.12 5.02 -8.14
C THR A 115 2.97 5.86 -7.16
N THR A 116 3.09 5.45 -5.89
CA THR A 116 3.91 6.18 -4.91
C THR A 116 5.39 6.14 -5.28
N TYR A 117 5.90 5.02 -5.77
CA TYR A 117 7.29 4.91 -6.25
C TYR A 117 7.55 5.78 -7.48
N LEU A 118 6.62 5.83 -8.44
CA LEU A 118 6.73 6.69 -9.60
C LEU A 118 6.75 8.18 -9.22
N ILE A 119 5.83 8.60 -8.34
CA ILE A 119 5.78 10.00 -7.89
C ILE A 119 7.08 10.36 -7.15
N GLU A 120 7.51 9.52 -6.21
CA GLU A 120 8.72 9.77 -5.43
C GLU A 120 9.96 9.89 -6.32
N GLN A 121 10.12 8.99 -7.31
CA GLN A 121 11.23 9.06 -8.24
C GLN A 121 11.20 10.34 -9.10
N ILE A 122 10.04 10.71 -9.64
CA ILE A 122 9.89 11.94 -10.44
C ILE A 122 10.28 13.18 -9.62
N LEU A 123 9.83 13.27 -8.36
CA LEU A 123 10.13 14.39 -7.49
C LEU A 123 11.62 14.44 -7.12
N ASN A 124 12.24 13.30 -6.81
CA ASN A 124 13.67 13.23 -6.52
C ASN A 124 14.53 13.59 -7.74
N ASP A 125 14.18 13.12 -8.93
CA ASP A 125 14.89 13.47 -10.18
C ASP A 125 14.75 14.97 -10.52
N ALA A 126 13.72 15.62 -10.00
CA ALA A 126 13.53 17.08 -10.07
C ALA A 126 14.20 17.83 -8.90
N GLU A 127 15.16 17.21 -8.21
CA GLU A 127 15.91 17.77 -7.06
C GLU A 127 15.00 18.21 -5.89
N SER A 128 13.83 17.61 -5.77
CA SER A 128 12.90 17.86 -4.68
C SER A 128 12.92 16.70 -3.70
N GLU A 129 13.80 16.75 -2.69
CA GLU A 129 14.01 15.69 -1.69
C GLU A 129 12.70 15.13 -1.17
N THR A 130 12.45 13.86 -1.41
CA THR A 130 11.15 13.22 -1.19
C THR A 130 11.28 11.97 -0.34
N GLY A 131 10.49 11.88 0.72
CA GLY A 131 10.31 10.68 1.51
C GLY A 131 9.18 9.81 0.97
N LEU A 132 9.28 8.50 1.17
CA LEU A 132 8.29 7.49 0.81
C LEU A 132 7.86 6.71 2.04
N ILE A 133 6.54 6.50 2.20
CA ILE A 133 5.96 5.58 3.19
C ILE A 133 5.04 4.61 2.46
N GLY A 134 5.34 3.32 2.47
CA GLY A 134 4.52 2.35 1.73
C GLY A 134 4.65 0.92 2.22
N THR A 135 4.00 0.02 1.50
CA THR A 135 3.91 -1.41 1.84
C THR A 135 5.27 -2.09 1.88
N ILE A 136 6.16 -1.74 0.96
CA ILE A 136 7.48 -2.38 0.84
C ILE A 136 8.41 -1.85 1.94
N GLN A 137 8.49 -0.53 2.07
CA GLN A 137 9.43 0.14 2.96
C GLN A 137 9.04 1.61 3.20
N MET A 138 9.65 2.20 4.20
CA MET A 138 9.78 3.65 4.33
C MET A 138 11.20 4.04 3.96
N ARG A 139 11.38 5.14 3.19
CA ARG A 139 12.71 5.65 2.84
C ARG A 139 12.71 7.17 2.77
N TYR A 140 13.80 7.79 3.20
CA TYR A 140 14.08 9.23 3.09
C TYR A 140 15.57 9.48 3.37
N ALA A 141 16.11 10.55 2.83
CA ALA A 141 17.51 10.96 3.03
C ALA A 141 18.51 9.82 2.81
N GLY A 142 18.29 8.98 1.79
CA GLY A 142 19.15 7.84 1.45
C GLY A 142 19.06 6.63 2.41
N GLN A 143 18.20 6.68 3.43
CA GLN A 143 18.00 5.58 4.40
C GLN A 143 16.69 4.83 4.11
N THR A 144 16.68 3.55 4.42
CA THR A 144 15.53 2.66 4.27
C THR A 144 15.18 2.02 5.61
N PHE A 145 13.88 2.00 5.93
CA PHE A 145 13.34 1.47 7.17
C PHE A 145 12.28 0.40 6.87
N PRO A 146 12.29 -0.74 7.58
CA PRO A 146 11.28 -1.78 7.41
C PRO A 146 9.92 -1.29 7.90
N MET A 147 8.85 -1.75 7.25
CA MET A 147 7.48 -1.44 7.61
C MET A 147 6.75 -2.69 8.11
N SER A 148 5.90 -2.53 9.11
CA SER A 148 5.00 -3.58 9.61
C SER A 148 3.66 -3.63 8.87
N GLY A 149 3.40 -2.66 8.01
CA GLY A 149 2.16 -2.53 7.22
C GLY A 149 2.20 -1.31 6.31
N THR A 150 1.19 -1.19 5.46
CA THR A 150 1.13 -0.16 4.39
C THR A 150 1.13 1.27 4.93
N THR A 151 0.42 1.51 6.03
CA THR A 151 0.25 2.85 6.63
C THR A 151 0.47 2.72 8.14
N PRO A 152 1.43 3.45 8.73
CA PRO A 152 1.72 3.40 10.17
C PRO A 152 0.56 3.86 11.05
N GLU A 153 0.60 3.54 12.34
CA GLU A 153 -0.26 4.16 13.36
C GLU A 153 0.08 5.67 13.50
N ALA A 154 -0.89 6.46 13.98
CA ALA A 154 -0.77 7.93 13.98
C ALA A 154 0.49 8.43 14.72
N LEU A 155 0.87 7.81 15.83
CA LEU A 155 2.08 8.16 16.57
C LEU A 155 3.35 7.93 15.75
N ASP A 156 3.46 6.75 15.13
CA ASP A 156 4.64 6.40 14.34
C ASP A 156 4.70 7.19 13.04
N LEU A 157 3.54 7.52 12.45
CA LEU A 157 3.45 8.39 11.28
C LEU A 157 3.99 9.79 11.61
N GLN A 158 3.48 10.43 12.66
CA GLN A 158 3.92 11.78 13.04
C GLN A 158 5.40 11.80 13.42
N ARG A 159 5.91 10.76 14.12
CA ARG A 159 7.33 10.61 14.41
C ARG A 159 8.17 10.50 13.14
N SER A 160 7.73 9.70 12.17
CA SER A 160 8.43 9.53 10.88
C SER A 160 8.46 10.84 10.08
N LEU A 161 7.33 11.55 10.00
CA LEU A 161 7.26 12.85 9.35
C LEU A 161 8.14 13.89 10.02
N TYR A 162 8.22 13.88 11.35
CA TYR A 162 9.14 14.74 12.11
C TYR A 162 10.60 14.48 11.71
N HIS A 163 11.02 13.22 11.65
CA HIS A 163 12.38 12.86 11.23
C HIS A 163 12.66 13.23 9.77
N MET A 164 11.67 13.12 8.88
CA MET A 164 11.80 13.59 7.50
C MET A 164 12.03 15.10 7.44
N VAL A 165 11.28 15.89 8.22
CA VAL A 165 11.47 17.36 8.32
C VAL A 165 12.87 17.69 8.82
N GLU A 166 13.34 17.03 9.89
CA GLU A 166 14.68 17.24 10.45
C GLU A 166 15.79 16.86 9.46
N ALA A 167 15.53 15.89 8.58
CA ALA A 167 16.43 15.46 7.51
C ALA A 167 16.39 16.37 6.26
N GLY A 168 15.57 17.44 6.25
CA GLY A 168 15.47 18.38 5.13
C GLY A 168 14.60 17.93 3.97
N VAL A 169 13.80 16.87 4.17
CA VAL A 169 12.83 16.38 3.17
C VAL A 169 11.77 17.46 2.92
N LYS A 170 11.39 17.64 1.66
CA LYS A 170 10.38 18.63 1.21
C LYS A 170 9.02 18.01 0.96
N ASN A 171 9.01 16.79 0.41
CA ASN A 171 7.78 16.08 0.06
C ASN A 171 7.72 14.73 0.79
N CYS A 172 6.50 14.25 1.06
CA CYS A 172 6.29 12.87 1.48
C CYS A 172 5.19 12.26 0.66
N VAL A 173 5.49 11.19 -0.05
CA VAL A 173 4.52 10.39 -0.80
C VAL A 173 4.20 9.14 0.02
N MET A 174 2.92 8.89 0.28
CA MET A 174 2.55 7.74 1.11
C MET A 174 1.36 6.96 0.60
N GLU A 175 1.41 5.65 0.79
CA GLU A 175 0.24 4.78 0.62
C GLU A 175 -0.72 4.95 1.79
N VAL A 176 -2.00 5.21 1.47
CA VAL A 176 -3.07 5.38 2.47
C VAL A 176 -4.11 4.28 2.30
N SER A 177 -4.05 3.26 3.16
CA SER A 177 -4.98 2.13 3.13
C SER A 177 -6.36 2.50 3.68
N SER A 178 -7.40 1.80 3.25
CA SER A 178 -8.77 1.97 3.75
C SER A 178 -8.88 1.71 5.26
N HIS A 179 -8.16 0.69 5.76
CA HIS A 179 -8.06 0.41 7.19
C HIS A 179 -7.49 1.61 7.98
N ALA A 180 -6.40 2.20 7.47
CA ALA A 180 -5.78 3.36 8.11
C ALA A 180 -6.71 4.58 8.14
N LEU A 181 -7.46 4.80 7.08
CA LEU A 181 -8.46 5.87 7.00
C LEU A 181 -9.59 5.68 8.02
N GLN A 182 -10.15 4.47 8.10
CA GLN A 182 -11.23 4.13 9.03
C GLN A 182 -10.74 4.14 10.49
N GLN A 183 -9.57 3.61 10.75
CA GLN A 183 -8.95 3.59 12.09
C GLN A 183 -8.38 4.95 12.51
N GLY A 184 -8.38 5.94 11.60
CA GLY A 184 -7.90 7.29 11.91
C GLY A 184 -6.38 7.43 12.04
N ARG A 185 -5.60 6.50 11.44
CA ARG A 185 -4.13 6.53 11.51
C ARG A 185 -3.51 7.77 10.87
N VAL A 186 -4.20 8.36 9.89
CA VAL A 186 -3.78 9.60 9.22
C VAL A 186 -4.52 10.85 9.70
N LYS A 187 -5.25 10.77 10.83
CA LYS A 187 -5.78 11.98 11.49
C LYS A 187 -4.60 12.83 11.99
N GLY A 188 -4.72 14.14 11.87
CA GLY A 188 -3.63 15.07 12.15
C GLY A 188 -2.63 15.23 11.00
N THR A 189 -2.73 14.43 9.93
CA THR A 189 -1.88 14.58 8.73
C THR A 189 -2.58 15.47 7.71
N GLU A 190 -1.93 16.55 7.32
CA GLU A 190 -2.44 17.50 6.33
C GLU A 190 -1.94 17.13 4.93
N PHE A 191 -2.80 16.48 4.13
CA PHE A 191 -2.50 16.19 2.73
C PHE A 191 -2.70 17.42 1.85
N ARG A 192 -1.79 17.61 0.89
CA ARG A 192 -1.96 18.56 -0.21
C ARG A 192 -2.62 17.90 -1.40
N THR A 193 -2.17 16.72 -1.78
CA THR A 193 -2.69 15.97 -2.91
C THR A 193 -3.15 14.59 -2.46
N ALA A 194 -4.37 14.22 -2.82
CA ALA A 194 -4.91 12.88 -2.67
C ALA A 194 -5.10 12.24 -4.05
N VAL A 195 -4.54 11.05 -4.24
CA VAL A 195 -4.58 10.31 -5.51
C VAL A 195 -5.41 9.05 -5.34
N PHE A 196 -6.37 8.83 -6.23
CA PHE A 196 -7.18 7.61 -6.32
C PHE A 196 -6.79 6.78 -7.53
N THR A 197 -6.45 5.52 -7.33
CA THR A 197 -6.08 4.60 -8.41
C THR A 197 -7.26 3.83 -8.97
N ASN A 198 -7.93 3.02 -8.15
CA ASN A 198 -9.10 2.21 -8.52
C ASN A 198 -9.82 1.66 -7.29
N LEU A 199 -11.06 1.16 -7.49
CA LEU A 199 -11.85 0.48 -6.46
C LEU A 199 -12.42 -0.84 -6.99
N THR A 200 -11.83 -1.95 -6.59
CA THR A 200 -12.28 -3.30 -6.92
C THR A 200 -12.44 -4.14 -5.66
N GLN A 201 -13.02 -5.33 -5.74
CA GLN A 201 -13.31 -6.16 -4.56
C GLN A 201 -12.03 -6.55 -3.80
N ASP A 202 -11.92 -6.09 -2.56
CA ASP A 202 -10.92 -6.51 -1.58
C ASP A 202 -11.37 -6.11 -0.17
N HIS A 203 -10.76 -6.70 0.86
CA HIS A 203 -10.97 -6.33 2.27
C HIS A 203 -12.43 -6.37 2.77
N LEU A 204 -13.29 -7.22 2.18
CA LEU A 204 -14.67 -7.39 2.63
C LEU A 204 -14.78 -8.15 3.95
N ASP A 205 -13.72 -8.84 4.39
CA ASP A 205 -13.55 -9.38 5.74
C ASP A 205 -13.57 -8.29 6.82
N TYR A 206 -13.14 -7.08 6.47
CA TYR A 206 -13.08 -5.93 7.37
C TYR A 206 -14.18 -4.89 7.10
N HIS A 207 -14.44 -4.54 5.84
CA HIS A 207 -15.38 -3.49 5.46
C HIS A 207 -16.81 -3.99 5.22
N HIS A 208 -17.02 -5.32 5.17
CA HIS A 208 -18.28 -6.04 4.95
C HIS A 208 -18.95 -5.76 3.59
N THR A 209 -19.00 -4.53 3.10
CA THR A 209 -19.60 -4.17 1.79
C THR A 209 -18.67 -3.27 0.96
N MET A 210 -18.89 -3.24 -0.35
CA MET A 210 -18.17 -2.34 -1.26
C MET A 210 -18.49 -0.87 -0.98
N GLU A 211 -19.70 -0.57 -0.49
CA GLU A 211 -20.13 0.76 -0.07
C GLU A 211 -19.32 1.25 1.13
N GLU A 212 -19.15 0.42 2.16
CA GLU A 212 -18.31 0.74 3.32
C GLU A 212 -16.85 0.90 2.92
N TYR A 213 -16.34 0.01 2.04
CA TYR A 213 -14.98 0.09 1.53
C TYR A 213 -14.72 1.38 0.74
N ARG A 214 -15.67 1.78 -0.16
CA ARG A 214 -15.65 3.07 -0.85
C ARG A 214 -15.71 4.24 0.12
N GLY A 215 -16.65 4.18 1.10
CA GLY A 215 -16.79 5.19 2.15
C GLY A 215 -15.52 5.38 2.97
N ALA A 216 -14.81 4.29 3.32
CA ALA A 216 -13.54 4.38 4.02
C ALA A 216 -12.47 5.12 3.19
N LYS A 217 -12.35 4.82 1.89
CA LYS A 217 -11.39 5.53 1.00
C LYS A 217 -11.76 6.98 0.77
N SER A 218 -13.06 7.32 0.72
CA SER A 218 -13.51 8.71 0.53
C SER A 218 -13.03 9.65 1.64
N LEU A 219 -12.73 9.13 2.83
CA LEU A 219 -12.22 9.94 3.94
C LEU A 219 -10.92 10.67 3.60
N LEU A 220 -10.10 10.17 2.68
CA LEU A 220 -8.89 10.87 2.25
C LEU A 220 -9.25 12.16 1.50
N PHE A 221 -10.23 12.09 0.61
CA PHE A 221 -10.69 13.22 -0.23
C PHE A 221 -11.52 14.20 0.59
N ALA A 222 -12.46 13.71 1.41
CA ALA A 222 -13.30 14.53 2.27
C ALA A 222 -12.51 15.35 3.30
N ARG A 223 -11.30 14.89 3.66
CA ARG A 223 -10.44 15.55 4.65
C ARG A 223 -9.35 16.41 4.06
N LEU A 224 -9.31 16.64 2.75
CA LEU A 224 -8.34 17.55 2.12
C LEU A 224 -8.48 18.99 2.60
N GLY A 225 -9.67 19.36 3.07
CA GLY A 225 -9.95 20.69 3.62
C GLY A 225 -10.80 21.55 2.71
N ASN A 226 -11.24 22.68 3.23
CA ASN A 226 -12.26 23.55 2.64
C ASN A 226 -11.71 24.97 2.34
N GLY A 227 -10.39 25.17 2.50
CA GLY A 227 -9.77 26.48 2.32
C GLY A 227 -9.18 26.62 0.93
N PHE A 228 -9.39 27.79 0.31
CA PHE A 228 -8.71 28.22 -0.89
C PHE A 228 -7.68 29.27 -0.50
N ASP A 229 -6.39 28.94 -0.64
CA ASP A 229 -5.28 29.85 -0.35
C ASP A 229 -4.74 30.48 -1.63
N ASP A 230 -4.30 31.73 -1.55
CA ASP A 230 -3.73 32.50 -2.68
C ASP A 230 -2.36 31.93 -3.13
N GLY A 231 -1.70 31.11 -2.31
CA GLY A 231 -0.43 30.46 -2.63
C GLY A 231 -0.63 29.15 -3.39
N LEU A 232 -0.01 28.99 -4.57
CA LEU A 232 -0.02 27.73 -5.34
C LEU A 232 0.41 26.51 -4.50
N HIS A 233 1.33 26.71 -3.54
CA HIS A 233 1.86 25.66 -2.69
C HIS A 233 0.89 25.19 -1.58
N LYS A 234 -0.21 25.91 -1.37
CA LYS A 234 -1.22 25.55 -0.35
C LYS A 234 -2.53 25.02 -0.94
N ARG A 235 -2.70 25.07 -2.25
CA ARG A 235 -3.87 24.50 -2.92
C ARG A 235 -3.94 23.01 -2.70
N LYS A 236 -5.15 22.51 -2.54
CA LYS A 236 -5.45 21.09 -2.32
C LYS A 236 -5.98 20.47 -3.61
N TYR A 237 -5.57 19.25 -3.91
CA TYR A 237 -5.92 18.57 -5.16
C TYR A 237 -6.43 17.14 -4.90
N ALA A 238 -7.48 16.78 -5.60
CA ALA A 238 -7.97 15.40 -5.69
C ALA A 238 -7.69 14.87 -7.11
N VAL A 239 -6.75 13.96 -7.24
CA VAL A 239 -6.37 13.31 -8.51
C VAL A 239 -7.18 12.01 -8.63
N LEU A 240 -8.11 11.96 -9.58
CA LEU A 240 -9.09 10.89 -9.69
C LEU A 240 -9.01 10.15 -11.03
N ASN A 241 -9.10 8.82 -10.99
CA ASN A 241 -9.19 7.99 -12.18
C ASN A 241 -10.58 8.09 -12.83
N ALA A 242 -10.70 8.79 -13.94
CA ALA A 242 -11.99 9.03 -14.63
C ALA A 242 -12.63 7.73 -15.17
N ASP A 243 -11.84 6.67 -15.38
CA ASP A 243 -12.34 5.39 -15.86
C ASP A 243 -12.90 4.49 -14.73
N ASP A 244 -12.77 4.91 -13.46
CA ASP A 244 -13.35 4.21 -12.32
C ASP A 244 -14.60 4.92 -11.81
N ALA A 245 -15.71 4.21 -11.72
CA ALA A 245 -17.00 4.78 -11.32
C ALA A 245 -17.01 5.37 -9.89
N ALA A 246 -16.11 4.93 -9.00
CA ALA A 246 -16.00 5.47 -7.65
C ALA A 246 -15.49 6.93 -7.64
N SER A 247 -14.85 7.37 -8.72
CA SER A 247 -14.32 8.74 -8.86
C SER A 247 -15.40 9.81 -8.72
N VAL A 248 -16.60 9.56 -9.22
CA VAL A 248 -17.75 10.48 -9.08
C VAL A 248 -18.07 10.71 -7.60
N TYR A 249 -18.15 9.62 -6.83
CA TYR A 249 -18.40 9.71 -5.39
C TYR A 249 -17.30 10.45 -4.63
N PHE A 250 -16.04 10.29 -5.03
CA PHE A 250 -14.92 10.98 -4.39
C PHE A 250 -14.86 12.47 -4.78
N ALA A 251 -15.21 12.80 -6.03
CA ALA A 251 -15.35 14.19 -6.48
C ALA A 251 -16.42 14.92 -5.68
N ASP A 252 -17.58 14.28 -5.45
CA ASP A 252 -18.67 14.85 -4.65
C ASP A 252 -18.32 14.97 -3.15
N SER A 253 -17.34 14.18 -2.68
CA SER A 253 -16.92 14.17 -1.27
C SER A 253 -15.91 15.25 -0.92
N THR A 254 -15.26 15.89 -1.89
CA THR A 254 -14.17 16.84 -1.67
C THR A 254 -14.54 18.25 -2.08
N SER A 255 -13.95 19.24 -1.40
CA SER A 255 -13.93 20.63 -1.82
C SER A 255 -12.63 21.05 -2.52
N ALA A 256 -11.65 20.15 -2.58
CA ALA A 256 -10.41 20.38 -3.31
C ALA A 256 -10.66 20.44 -4.82
N GLU A 257 -9.73 21.05 -5.56
CA GLU A 257 -9.76 21.03 -7.01
C GLU A 257 -9.58 19.60 -7.52
N VAL A 258 -10.54 19.13 -8.34
CA VAL A 258 -10.51 17.78 -8.91
C VAL A 258 -9.80 17.83 -10.25
N ILE A 259 -8.75 17.02 -10.39
CA ILE A 259 -8.01 16.80 -11.64
C ILE A 259 -8.14 15.33 -11.99
N THR A 260 -8.59 15.04 -13.20
CA THR A 260 -8.88 13.69 -13.66
C THR A 260 -7.76 13.14 -14.54
N TYR A 261 -7.57 11.82 -14.46
CA TYR A 261 -6.74 11.11 -15.43
C TYR A 261 -7.48 9.87 -15.93
N GLY A 262 -7.15 9.41 -17.14
CA GLY A 262 -7.81 8.23 -17.71
C GLY A 262 -7.26 7.82 -19.08
N ILE A 263 -7.79 6.73 -19.59
CA ILE A 263 -7.49 6.19 -20.91
C ILE A 263 -8.72 6.28 -21.80
N ASP A 264 -9.84 5.73 -21.33
CA ASP A 264 -11.07 5.56 -22.09
C ASP A 264 -12.01 6.78 -21.92
N ALA A 265 -12.13 7.34 -20.71
CA ALA A 265 -12.92 8.52 -20.42
C ALA A 265 -12.23 9.82 -20.86
N ASN A 266 -13.03 10.89 -21.01
CA ASN A 266 -12.47 12.23 -21.14
C ASN A 266 -11.89 12.68 -19.80
N ALA A 267 -10.61 13.08 -19.78
CA ALA A 267 -9.87 13.43 -18.57
C ALA A 267 -8.86 14.56 -18.85
N ASP A 268 -8.44 15.26 -17.79
CA ASP A 268 -7.47 16.36 -17.85
C ASP A 268 -6.07 15.90 -18.23
N VAL A 269 -5.74 14.63 -17.89
CA VAL A 269 -4.52 13.94 -18.31
C VAL A 269 -4.93 12.59 -18.90
N ARG A 270 -4.70 12.40 -20.21
CA ARG A 270 -5.21 11.23 -20.92
C ARG A 270 -4.11 10.51 -21.70
N ALA A 271 -4.12 9.17 -21.63
CA ALA A 271 -3.29 8.34 -22.51
C ALA A 271 -4.06 7.88 -23.74
N SER A 272 -3.34 7.81 -24.87
CA SER A 272 -3.81 7.24 -26.14
C SER A 272 -2.69 6.49 -26.85
N ASN A 273 -2.98 5.80 -27.96
CA ASN A 273 -1.99 5.09 -28.76
C ASN A 273 -1.15 4.07 -27.97
N ILE A 274 -1.77 3.39 -27.02
CA ILE A 274 -1.08 2.44 -26.13
C ILE A 274 -0.62 1.21 -26.94
N LYS A 275 0.67 0.88 -26.79
CA LYS A 275 1.28 -0.34 -27.35
C LYS A 275 2.00 -1.08 -26.24
N ILE A 276 1.61 -2.33 -26.00
CA ILE A 276 2.18 -3.20 -24.95
C ILE A 276 3.05 -4.25 -25.64
N THR A 277 4.26 -4.44 -25.11
CA THR A 277 5.23 -5.45 -25.58
C THR A 277 5.88 -6.12 -24.38
N ALA A 278 6.57 -7.24 -24.59
CA ALA A 278 7.34 -7.91 -23.55
C ALA A 278 8.46 -7.04 -22.93
N ARG A 279 8.83 -5.92 -23.59
CA ARG A 279 9.92 -5.03 -23.17
C ARG A 279 9.43 -3.77 -22.46
N GLY A 280 8.12 -3.52 -22.46
CA GLY A 280 7.53 -2.32 -21.86
C GLY A 280 6.26 -1.86 -22.57
N THR A 281 5.79 -0.69 -22.18
CA THR A 281 4.55 -0.10 -22.69
C THR A 281 4.82 1.32 -23.19
N SER A 282 4.47 1.63 -24.43
CA SER A 282 4.53 2.98 -24.98
C SER A 282 3.13 3.58 -25.17
N PHE A 283 2.99 4.87 -24.95
CA PHE A 283 1.71 5.59 -25.08
C PHE A 283 1.93 7.09 -25.27
N HIS A 284 0.96 7.77 -25.85
CA HIS A 284 0.89 9.21 -25.94
C HIS A 284 0.10 9.78 -24.77
N VAL A 285 0.58 10.86 -24.17
CA VAL A 285 -0.08 11.58 -23.07
C VAL A 285 -0.47 12.98 -23.56
N ASP A 286 -1.75 13.33 -23.45
CA ASP A 286 -2.27 14.67 -23.53
C ASP A 286 -2.58 15.19 -22.14
N SER A 287 -2.14 16.40 -21.79
CA SER A 287 -2.37 17.01 -20.49
C SER A 287 -2.61 18.52 -20.59
N PHE A 288 -3.07 19.14 -19.50
CA PHE A 288 -3.21 20.59 -19.38
C PHE A 288 -1.89 21.37 -19.42
N LYS A 289 -0.74 20.68 -19.53
CA LYS A 289 0.61 21.26 -19.68
C LYS A 289 1.27 20.89 -21.01
N GLY A 290 0.53 20.30 -21.95
CA GLY A 290 1.03 19.87 -23.25
C GLY A 290 0.99 18.36 -23.41
N SER A 291 1.63 17.87 -24.47
CA SER A 291 1.58 16.46 -24.86
C SER A 291 2.98 15.86 -24.98
N VAL A 292 3.11 14.55 -24.72
CA VAL A 292 4.39 13.83 -24.80
C VAL A 292 4.17 12.34 -25.07
N ASP A 293 5.09 11.73 -25.80
CA ASP A 293 5.14 10.26 -25.91
C ASP A 293 6.02 9.69 -24.80
N VAL A 294 5.56 8.63 -24.12
CA VAL A 294 6.22 7.99 -22.99
C VAL A 294 6.48 6.51 -23.31
N GLU A 295 7.68 6.03 -22.97
CA GLU A 295 8.11 4.64 -23.11
C GLU A 295 8.46 4.05 -21.73
N LEU A 296 7.53 3.36 -21.09
CA LEU A 296 7.79 2.67 -19.83
C LEU A 296 8.48 1.33 -20.05
N ARG A 297 9.41 0.97 -19.18
CA ARG A 297 9.95 -0.39 -19.08
C ARG A 297 8.97 -1.35 -18.41
N MET A 298 7.97 -0.83 -17.73
CA MET A 298 6.90 -1.62 -17.09
C MET A 298 5.84 -2.01 -18.13
N VAL A 299 5.36 -3.25 -18.04
CA VAL A 299 4.41 -3.84 -18.97
C VAL A 299 2.99 -3.72 -18.43
N GLY A 300 2.03 -3.43 -19.30
CA GLY A 300 0.60 -3.56 -19.05
C GLY A 300 -0.18 -2.25 -18.91
N LYS A 301 -1.46 -2.31 -19.30
CA LYS A 301 -2.41 -1.18 -19.29
C LYS A 301 -2.56 -0.56 -17.87
N PHE A 302 -2.51 -1.38 -16.82
CA PHE A 302 -2.59 -0.88 -15.45
C PHE A 302 -1.38 -0.01 -15.05
N ASN A 303 -0.19 -0.25 -15.64
CA ASN A 303 0.98 0.62 -15.43
C ASN A 303 0.85 1.95 -16.20
N VAL A 304 0.07 1.99 -17.27
CA VAL A 304 -0.31 3.27 -17.89
C VAL A 304 -1.16 4.10 -16.91
N TYR A 305 -2.15 3.50 -16.24
CA TYR A 305 -2.93 4.19 -15.20
C TYR A 305 -2.05 4.67 -14.04
N ASN A 306 -1.14 3.83 -13.54
CA ASN A 306 -0.21 4.21 -12.48
C ASN A 306 0.68 5.40 -12.90
N ALA A 307 1.18 5.37 -14.14
CA ALA A 307 1.98 6.46 -14.72
C ALA A 307 1.16 7.75 -14.89
N LEU A 308 -0.09 7.66 -15.39
CA LEU A 308 -0.97 8.83 -15.52
C LEU A 308 -1.27 9.48 -14.16
N ALA A 309 -1.52 8.66 -13.12
CA ALA A 309 -1.71 9.15 -11.76
C ALA A 309 -0.45 9.90 -11.26
N ALA A 310 0.73 9.33 -11.52
CA ALA A 310 2.01 9.93 -11.14
C ALA A 310 2.31 11.20 -11.95
N ILE A 311 2.07 11.20 -13.26
CA ILE A 311 2.21 12.37 -14.13
C ILE A 311 1.32 13.51 -13.60
N THR A 312 0.04 13.20 -13.33
CA THR A 312 -0.92 14.20 -12.86
C THR A 312 -0.47 14.81 -11.53
N ALA A 313 -0.08 13.98 -10.56
CA ALA A 313 0.41 14.46 -9.27
C ALA A 313 1.68 15.32 -9.43
N ALA A 314 2.64 14.90 -10.26
CA ALA A 314 3.88 15.64 -10.49
C ALA A 314 3.67 16.98 -11.22
N LEU A 315 2.73 17.04 -12.17
CA LEU A 315 2.36 18.30 -12.84
C LEU A 315 1.76 19.32 -11.85
N LEU A 316 1.02 18.86 -10.85
CA LEU A 316 0.46 19.70 -9.77
C LEU A 316 1.55 20.19 -8.80
N GLU A 317 2.67 19.48 -8.68
CA GLU A 317 3.86 19.94 -7.98
C GLU A 317 4.76 20.87 -8.84
N GLY A 318 4.34 21.18 -10.07
CA GLY A 318 5.03 22.12 -10.95
C GLY A 318 6.17 21.50 -11.75
N ILE A 319 6.30 20.18 -11.80
CA ILE A 319 7.36 19.52 -12.57
C ILE A 319 7.01 19.57 -14.06
N GLU A 320 7.98 19.91 -14.90
CA GLU A 320 7.79 19.96 -16.33
C GLU A 320 7.56 18.59 -16.96
N LEU A 321 6.64 18.49 -17.92
CA LEU A 321 6.20 17.25 -18.56
C LEU A 321 7.36 16.44 -19.16
N ASN A 322 8.34 17.10 -19.79
CA ASN A 322 9.52 16.44 -20.33
C ASN A 322 10.48 15.89 -19.26
N SER A 323 10.51 16.49 -18.07
CA SER A 323 11.27 15.96 -16.93
C SER A 323 10.58 14.73 -16.36
N ILE A 324 9.26 14.77 -16.20
CA ILE A 324 8.43 13.64 -15.80
C ILE A 324 8.65 12.44 -16.76
N LYS A 325 8.59 12.69 -18.07
CA LYS A 325 8.88 11.68 -19.09
C LYS A 325 10.23 10.99 -18.84
N ARG A 326 11.31 11.77 -18.74
CA ARG A 326 12.66 11.22 -18.53
C ARG A 326 12.75 10.33 -17.29
N SER A 327 12.15 10.76 -16.19
CA SER A 327 12.11 9.98 -14.95
C SER A 327 11.38 8.66 -15.14
N LEU A 328 10.18 8.69 -15.75
CA LEU A 328 9.37 7.49 -15.98
C LEU A 328 10.09 6.47 -16.87
N GLU A 329 10.75 6.92 -17.93
CA GLU A 329 11.50 6.07 -18.87
C GLU A 329 12.77 5.46 -18.26
N ALA A 330 13.34 6.11 -17.23
CA ALA A 330 14.51 5.62 -16.51
C ALA A 330 14.17 4.51 -15.51
N ILE A 331 12.93 4.47 -14.97
CA ILE A 331 12.53 3.52 -13.94
C ILE A 331 12.49 2.09 -14.51
N PRO A 332 13.28 1.14 -13.95
CA PRO A 332 13.32 -0.23 -14.45
C PRO A 332 12.06 -1.02 -14.09
N GLY A 333 11.35 -0.63 -13.05
CA GLY A 333 10.18 -1.28 -12.47
C GLY A 333 10.10 -1.03 -10.96
N VAL A 334 9.14 -1.67 -10.32
CA VAL A 334 8.96 -1.66 -8.86
C VAL A 334 9.02 -3.10 -8.35
N ASP A 335 9.81 -3.34 -7.32
CA ASP A 335 10.07 -4.66 -6.77
C ASP A 335 8.76 -5.43 -6.50
N GLY A 336 8.68 -6.65 -7.03
CA GLY A 336 7.51 -7.52 -6.91
C GLY A 336 6.25 -7.00 -7.60
N ARG A 337 6.38 -6.13 -8.61
CA ARG A 337 5.29 -5.60 -9.42
C ARG A 337 5.58 -5.85 -10.91
N VAL A 338 5.07 -6.97 -11.43
CA VAL A 338 5.40 -7.47 -12.79
C VAL A 338 6.91 -7.50 -13.02
N GLU A 339 7.63 -8.01 -12.02
CA GLU A 339 9.10 -8.05 -12.03
C GLU A 339 9.59 -9.25 -12.84
N ALA A 340 10.35 -9.01 -13.90
CA ALA A 340 10.93 -10.07 -14.72
C ALA A 340 12.15 -10.70 -14.05
N VAL A 341 12.17 -12.03 -13.95
CA VAL A 341 13.33 -12.82 -13.48
C VAL A 341 14.06 -13.40 -14.69
N ASN A 342 15.26 -12.92 -14.96
CA ASN A 342 16.03 -13.31 -16.14
C ASN A 342 17.39 -13.88 -15.73
N GLU A 343 17.64 -15.15 -16.07
CA GLU A 343 18.91 -15.88 -15.90
C GLU A 343 19.40 -16.47 -17.25
N GLY A 344 18.91 -15.93 -18.37
CA GLY A 344 19.26 -16.36 -19.73
C GLY A 344 18.38 -17.47 -20.32
N GLN A 345 17.27 -17.82 -19.67
CA GLN A 345 16.30 -18.79 -20.16
C GLN A 345 15.51 -18.27 -21.40
N PRO A 346 15.03 -19.17 -22.29
CA PRO A 346 14.31 -18.78 -23.50
C PRO A 346 12.79 -18.59 -23.31
N PHE A 347 12.31 -18.46 -22.07
CA PHE A 347 10.92 -18.19 -21.69
C PHE A 347 10.88 -17.07 -20.65
N ALA A 348 9.75 -16.41 -20.47
CA ALA A 348 9.60 -15.37 -19.48
C ALA A 348 9.23 -15.93 -18.11
N VAL A 349 9.81 -15.36 -17.03
CA VAL A 349 9.38 -15.59 -15.64
C VAL A 349 9.09 -14.25 -15.01
N ILE A 350 7.87 -14.10 -14.47
CA ILE A 350 7.37 -12.84 -13.89
C ILE A 350 6.92 -13.09 -12.48
N VAL A 351 7.36 -12.23 -11.54
CA VAL A 351 6.93 -12.23 -10.14
C VAL A 351 6.06 -11.02 -9.87
N ASP A 352 4.87 -11.22 -9.28
CA ASP A 352 3.93 -10.16 -8.97
C ASP A 352 3.24 -10.32 -7.60
N TYR A 353 2.84 -9.21 -7.00
CA TYR A 353 2.13 -9.17 -5.73
C TYR A 353 0.61 -9.39 -5.87
N ALA A 354 0.11 -9.72 -7.04
CA ALA A 354 -1.31 -9.95 -7.30
C ALA A 354 -1.89 -11.04 -6.38
N HIS A 355 -2.63 -10.63 -5.36
CA HIS A 355 -3.23 -11.47 -4.31
C HIS A 355 -4.74 -11.25 -4.18
N THR A 356 -5.32 -10.48 -5.10
CA THR A 356 -6.76 -10.23 -5.24
C THR A 356 -7.27 -10.76 -6.57
N PRO A 357 -8.59 -11.05 -6.72
CA PRO A 357 -9.16 -11.46 -7.99
C PRO A 357 -8.82 -10.50 -9.14
N ASP A 358 -9.09 -9.19 -8.94
CA ASP A 358 -8.80 -8.16 -9.94
C ASP A 358 -7.30 -8.04 -10.25
N GLY A 359 -6.44 -8.06 -9.21
CA GLY A 359 -4.99 -8.03 -9.40
C GLY A 359 -4.48 -9.21 -10.24
N LEU A 360 -4.97 -10.42 -9.95
CA LEU A 360 -4.60 -11.64 -10.70
C LEU A 360 -5.12 -11.60 -12.14
N GLU A 361 -6.37 -11.15 -12.36
CA GLU A 361 -6.93 -10.99 -13.70
C GLU A 361 -6.14 -9.98 -14.52
N ASN A 362 -5.83 -8.81 -13.95
CA ASN A 362 -5.08 -7.76 -14.63
C ASN A 362 -3.68 -8.20 -15.04
N VAL A 363 -2.94 -8.87 -14.16
CA VAL A 363 -1.58 -9.34 -14.49
C VAL A 363 -1.63 -10.47 -15.52
N LEU A 364 -2.58 -11.41 -15.42
CA LEU A 364 -2.73 -12.49 -16.41
C LEU A 364 -3.17 -11.96 -17.77
N ARG A 365 -4.09 -11.02 -17.85
CA ARG A 365 -4.46 -10.36 -19.11
C ARG A 365 -3.25 -9.70 -19.77
N THR A 366 -2.45 -8.97 -18.97
CA THR A 366 -1.22 -8.35 -19.45
C THR A 366 -0.21 -9.39 -19.98
N VAL A 367 -0.03 -10.48 -19.25
CA VAL A 367 0.85 -11.58 -19.67
C VAL A 367 0.39 -12.13 -21.02
N ASN A 368 -0.93 -12.33 -21.20
CA ASN A 368 -1.50 -12.84 -22.45
C ASN A 368 -1.34 -11.88 -23.66
N GLU A 369 -1.14 -10.57 -23.42
CA GLU A 369 -0.92 -9.61 -24.51
C GLU A 369 0.44 -9.78 -25.19
N PHE A 370 1.42 -10.41 -24.54
CA PHE A 370 2.76 -10.61 -25.09
C PHE A 370 3.24 -12.07 -25.06
N ALA A 371 2.49 -13.00 -24.46
CA ALA A 371 2.83 -14.41 -24.45
C ALA A 371 2.77 -14.97 -25.90
N GLU A 372 3.86 -15.58 -26.35
CA GLU A 372 3.93 -16.19 -27.67
C GLU A 372 3.34 -17.58 -27.69
N LYS A 373 3.33 -18.26 -26.52
CA LYS A 373 2.84 -19.62 -26.34
C LYS A 373 2.06 -19.77 -25.03
N GLU A 374 2.32 -20.83 -24.25
CA GLU A 374 1.57 -21.16 -23.04
C GLU A 374 1.87 -20.20 -21.88
N VAL A 375 0.82 -19.91 -21.10
CA VAL A 375 0.90 -19.14 -19.84
C VAL A 375 0.70 -20.07 -18.66
N PHE A 376 1.68 -20.13 -17.78
CA PHE A 376 1.64 -20.87 -16.52
C PHE A 376 1.42 -19.92 -15.37
N CYS A 377 0.47 -20.20 -14.49
CA CYS A 377 0.17 -19.40 -13.31
C CYS A 377 0.47 -20.17 -12.04
N VAL A 378 1.42 -19.70 -11.24
CA VAL A 378 1.72 -20.20 -9.89
C VAL A 378 1.16 -19.20 -8.89
N PHE A 379 0.17 -19.59 -8.07
CA PHE A 379 -0.41 -18.69 -7.08
C PHE A 379 -0.97 -19.43 -5.87
N GLY A 380 -1.19 -18.69 -4.79
CA GLY A 380 -1.85 -19.15 -3.59
C GLY A 380 -2.63 -18.03 -2.92
N CYS A 381 -3.39 -18.37 -1.87
CA CYS A 381 -4.13 -17.41 -1.07
C CYS A 381 -3.64 -17.42 0.38
N GLY A 382 -3.67 -16.26 1.03
CA GLY A 382 -3.33 -16.14 2.44
C GLY A 382 -4.41 -16.75 3.34
N GLY A 383 -3.96 -17.37 4.45
CA GLY A 383 -4.81 -17.76 5.56
C GLY A 383 -5.16 -16.57 6.44
N ASP A 384 -6.21 -16.71 7.29
CA ASP A 384 -6.75 -15.67 8.16
C ASP A 384 -7.11 -14.38 7.38
N ARG A 385 -7.68 -14.57 6.16
CA ARG A 385 -8.09 -13.53 5.23
C ARG A 385 -9.42 -13.90 4.57
N ASP A 386 -9.94 -13.00 3.73
CA ASP A 386 -11.15 -13.23 2.96
C ASP A 386 -11.09 -14.55 2.18
N ARG A 387 -11.92 -15.51 2.59
CA ARG A 387 -12.01 -16.85 1.96
C ARG A 387 -12.81 -16.82 0.68
N THR A 388 -13.71 -15.83 0.52
CA THR A 388 -14.64 -15.77 -0.62
C THR A 388 -13.92 -15.54 -1.96
N LYS A 389 -12.74 -14.92 -1.92
CA LYS A 389 -11.91 -14.70 -3.09
C LYS A 389 -11.17 -15.95 -3.60
N ARG A 390 -10.99 -16.98 -2.76
CA ARG A 390 -10.19 -18.18 -3.10
C ARG A 390 -10.71 -18.91 -4.35
N PRO A 391 -11.99 -19.31 -4.41
CA PRO A 391 -12.53 -19.96 -5.61
C PRO A 391 -12.52 -19.03 -6.82
N ILE A 392 -12.79 -17.73 -6.65
CA ILE A 392 -12.78 -16.73 -7.73
C ILE A 392 -11.38 -16.62 -8.35
N MET A 393 -10.33 -16.60 -7.53
CA MET A 393 -8.94 -16.58 -8.03
C MET A 393 -8.59 -17.87 -8.78
N GLY A 394 -9.10 -19.04 -8.33
CA GLY A 394 -8.98 -20.30 -9.07
C GLY A 394 -9.59 -20.21 -10.48
N GLN A 395 -10.83 -19.71 -10.60
CA GLN A 395 -11.52 -19.50 -11.87
C GLN A 395 -10.74 -18.55 -12.79
N ILE A 396 -10.27 -17.41 -12.27
CA ILE A 396 -9.48 -16.43 -13.03
C ILE A 396 -8.17 -17.06 -13.53
N ALA A 397 -7.45 -17.77 -12.68
CA ALA A 397 -6.21 -18.44 -13.07
C ALA A 397 -6.45 -19.43 -14.22
N ALA A 398 -7.48 -20.27 -14.12
CA ALA A 398 -7.80 -21.24 -15.15
C ALA A 398 -8.30 -20.62 -16.47
N LYS A 399 -8.99 -19.48 -16.38
CA LYS A 399 -9.51 -18.75 -17.56
C LYS A 399 -8.39 -18.14 -18.41
N TYR A 400 -7.36 -17.63 -17.76
CA TYR A 400 -6.30 -16.84 -18.41
C TYR A 400 -4.94 -17.54 -18.47
N SER A 401 -4.84 -18.80 -18.04
CA SER A 401 -3.61 -19.60 -18.12
C SER A 401 -3.88 -20.97 -18.73
N ASP A 402 -2.87 -21.53 -19.39
CA ASP A 402 -2.90 -22.87 -19.94
C ASP A 402 -2.68 -23.92 -18.85
N ARG A 403 -1.86 -23.59 -17.84
CA ARG A 403 -1.61 -24.42 -16.65
C ARG A 403 -1.65 -23.60 -15.37
N VAL A 404 -2.21 -24.19 -14.32
CA VAL A 404 -2.35 -23.57 -13.02
C VAL A 404 -1.65 -24.42 -11.95
N PHE A 405 -0.76 -23.81 -11.18
CA PHE A 405 -0.10 -24.42 -10.02
C PHE A 405 -0.60 -23.72 -8.76
N VAL A 406 -1.53 -24.38 -8.05
CA VAL A 406 -2.07 -23.86 -6.80
C VAL A 406 -1.16 -24.25 -5.66
N THR A 407 -0.71 -23.26 -4.86
CA THR A 407 0.28 -23.49 -3.81
C THR A 407 -0.01 -22.65 -2.54
N SER A 408 0.80 -22.83 -1.49
CA SER A 408 0.73 -21.97 -0.31
C SER A 408 1.28 -20.57 -0.60
N ASP A 409 0.58 -19.58 -0.06
CA ASP A 409 1.10 -18.22 0.15
C ASP A 409 1.61 -18.10 1.60
N ASN A 410 0.95 -17.33 2.46
CA ASN A 410 1.13 -17.27 3.89
C ASN A 410 -0.06 -17.98 4.58
N PRO A 411 -0.03 -19.28 4.85
CA PRO A 411 -1.19 -19.98 5.43
C PRO A 411 -1.53 -19.52 6.85
N ARG A 412 -0.60 -18.91 7.56
CA ARG A 412 -0.77 -18.46 8.95
C ARG A 412 -1.31 -19.57 9.83
N THR A 413 -2.44 -19.35 10.55
CA THR A 413 -3.01 -20.36 11.46
C THR A 413 -3.90 -21.37 10.75
N GLU A 414 -4.28 -21.15 9.48
CA GLU A 414 -5.08 -22.08 8.71
C GLU A 414 -4.25 -23.26 8.18
N ASN A 415 -4.91 -24.40 7.97
CA ASN A 415 -4.30 -25.55 7.29
C ASN A 415 -4.09 -25.20 5.81
N PRO A 416 -2.84 -25.27 5.26
CA PRO A 416 -2.56 -24.94 3.88
C PRO A 416 -3.33 -25.83 2.87
N ASP A 417 -3.53 -27.12 3.15
CA ASP A 417 -4.29 -28.00 2.27
C ASP A 417 -5.77 -27.56 2.17
N ALA A 418 -6.35 -27.06 3.26
CA ALA A 418 -7.72 -26.53 3.24
C ALA A 418 -7.83 -25.26 2.37
N ILE A 419 -6.81 -24.42 2.38
CA ILE A 419 -6.77 -23.23 1.50
C ILE A 419 -6.70 -23.63 0.03
N LEU A 420 -5.86 -24.62 -0.30
CA LEU A 420 -5.77 -25.14 -1.66
C LEU A 420 -7.09 -25.77 -2.12
N GLU A 421 -7.78 -26.48 -1.22
CA GLU A 421 -9.09 -27.07 -1.54
C GLU A 421 -10.16 -26.00 -1.78
N ASP A 422 -10.18 -24.90 -1.00
CA ASP A 422 -11.08 -23.78 -1.26
C ASP A 422 -10.84 -23.16 -2.66
N ILE A 423 -9.59 -23.05 -3.10
CA ILE A 423 -9.24 -22.56 -4.45
C ILE A 423 -9.72 -23.55 -5.50
N LYS A 424 -9.48 -24.86 -5.30
CA LYS A 424 -9.86 -25.94 -6.21
C LYS A 424 -11.37 -26.00 -6.45
N GLN A 425 -12.22 -25.62 -5.45
CA GLN A 425 -13.67 -25.54 -5.66
C GLN A 425 -14.04 -24.63 -6.84
N GLY A 426 -13.29 -23.51 -7.03
CA GLY A 426 -13.49 -22.64 -8.18
C GLY A 426 -13.14 -23.33 -9.51
N LEU A 427 -12.04 -24.09 -9.54
CA LEU A 427 -11.62 -24.85 -10.73
C LEU A 427 -12.66 -25.92 -11.10
N ILE A 428 -13.17 -26.65 -10.12
CA ILE A 428 -14.20 -27.67 -10.32
C ILE A 428 -15.53 -27.07 -10.80
N ALA A 429 -15.94 -25.93 -10.21
CA ALA A 429 -17.18 -25.26 -10.58
C ALA A 429 -17.20 -24.81 -12.04
N ASP A 430 -16.05 -24.41 -12.59
CA ASP A 430 -15.89 -24.05 -13.99
C ASP A 430 -15.57 -25.23 -14.91
N GLY A 431 -15.60 -26.47 -14.39
CA GLY A 431 -15.36 -27.69 -15.17
C GLY A 431 -13.92 -27.78 -15.71
N VAL A 432 -12.94 -27.18 -15.03
CA VAL A 432 -11.54 -27.21 -15.45
C VAL A 432 -11.00 -28.63 -15.40
N PRO A 433 -10.44 -29.18 -16.51
CA PRO A 433 -9.87 -30.51 -16.55
C PRO A 433 -8.73 -30.68 -15.53
N SER A 434 -8.64 -31.84 -14.89
CA SER A 434 -7.65 -32.12 -13.84
C SER A 434 -6.20 -32.07 -14.34
N GLU A 435 -5.96 -32.27 -15.62
CA GLU A 435 -4.66 -32.13 -16.27
C GLU A 435 -4.19 -30.69 -16.44
N LYS A 436 -5.11 -29.72 -16.29
CA LYS A 436 -4.82 -28.29 -16.44
C LYS A 436 -4.30 -27.66 -15.15
N TYR A 437 -4.42 -28.32 -13.99
CA TYR A 437 -3.95 -27.78 -12.73
C TYR A 437 -3.26 -28.82 -11.85
N GLU A 438 -2.29 -28.36 -11.06
CA GLU A 438 -1.61 -29.14 -10.03
C GLU A 438 -1.76 -28.43 -8.67
N LEU A 439 -2.02 -29.20 -7.58
CA LEU A 439 -2.05 -28.71 -6.20
C LEU A 439 -0.75 -29.13 -5.52
N ILE A 440 0.11 -28.17 -5.22
CA ILE A 440 1.43 -28.41 -4.62
C ILE A 440 1.61 -27.48 -3.42
N VAL A 441 1.42 -28.00 -2.21
CA VAL A 441 1.45 -27.18 -0.98
C VAL A 441 2.78 -26.44 -0.83
N ASP A 442 3.92 -27.11 -1.06
CA ASP A 442 5.23 -26.48 -0.98
C ASP A 442 5.46 -25.52 -2.16
N ARG A 443 5.50 -24.21 -1.84
CA ARG A 443 5.61 -23.15 -2.84
C ARG A 443 6.90 -23.24 -3.66
N LYS A 444 8.03 -23.63 -3.03
CA LYS A 444 9.29 -23.80 -3.74
C LYS A 444 9.17 -24.89 -4.80
N SER A 445 8.56 -26.00 -4.47
CA SER A 445 8.30 -27.11 -5.39
C SER A 445 7.35 -26.72 -6.50
N ALA A 446 6.29 -25.93 -6.23
CA ALA A 446 5.35 -25.46 -7.25
C ALA A 446 6.05 -24.54 -8.26
N ILE A 447 6.84 -23.58 -7.81
CA ILE A 447 7.62 -22.68 -8.69
C ILE A 447 8.60 -23.50 -9.55
N LYS A 448 9.35 -24.40 -8.93
CA LYS A 448 10.30 -25.27 -9.64
C LYS A 448 9.59 -26.11 -10.70
N ARG A 449 8.45 -26.72 -10.37
CA ARG A 449 7.65 -27.54 -11.28
C ARG A 449 7.17 -26.74 -12.50
N ALA A 450 6.66 -25.52 -12.30
CA ALA A 450 6.24 -24.65 -13.39
C ALA A 450 7.41 -24.27 -14.31
N ILE A 451 8.56 -23.94 -13.76
CA ILE A 451 9.77 -23.56 -14.52
C ILE A 451 10.35 -24.77 -15.28
N GLU A 452 10.33 -25.98 -14.71
CA GLU A 452 10.80 -27.20 -15.36
C GLU A 452 9.95 -27.61 -16.59
N LEU A 453 8.67 -27.23 -16.59
CA LEU A 453 7.74 -27.54 -17.69
C LEU A 453 7.75 -26.47 -18.77
N ALA A 454 8.25 -25.27 -18.48
CA ALA A 454 8.23 -24.16 -19.43
C ALA A 454 9.16 -24.39 -20.62
N SER A 455 8.68 -24.07 -21.79
CA SER A 455 9.36 -24.18 -23.08
C SER A 455 9.67 -22.80 -23.68
N PRO A 456 10.55 -22.68 -24.68
CA PRO A 456 10.81 -21.40 -25.34
C PRO A 456 9.55 -20.70 -25.85
N GLY A 457 9.35 -19.45 -25.44
CA GLY A 457 8.19 -18.62 -25.76
C GLY A 457 7.03 -18.67 -24.75
N ASP A 458 7.12 -19.54 -23.73
CA ASP A 458 6.15 -19.61 -22.65
C ASP A 458 6.35 -18.45 -21.63
N VAL A 459 5.35 -18.22 -20.78
CA VAL A 459 5.41 -17.28 -19.68
C VAL A 459 5.00 -17.98 -18.39
N VAL A 460 5.86 -17.92 -17.36
CA VAL A 460 5.57 -18.38 -16.00
C VAL A 460 5.29 -17.16 -15.12
N LEU A 461 4.03 -16.97 -14.70
CA LEU A 461 3.64 -15.96 -13.71
C LEU A 461 3.66 -16.59 -12.32
N ILE A 462 4.40 -15.98 -11.38
CA ILE A 462 4.43 -16.31 -9.96
C ILE A 462 3.76 -15.18 -9.22
N ALA A 463 2.52 -15.40 -8.76
CA ALA A 463 1.67 -14.37 -8.16
C ALA A 463 1.43 -14.60 -6.65
N GLY A 464 1.17 -13.49 -5.94
CA GLY A 464 0.77 -13.46 -4.54
C GLY A 464 1.75 -12.74 -3.64
N LYS A 465 3.03 -13.12 -3.61
CA LYS A 465 4.02 -12.61 -2.67
C LYS A 465 4.81 -11.39 -3.17
N GLY A 466 5.07 -11.32 -4.48
CA GLY A 466 5.79 -10.21 -5.09
C GLY A 466 7.12 -9.89 -4.39
N HIS A 467 7.18 -8.77 -3.68
CA HIS A 467 8.36 -8.30 -2.94
C HIS A 467 8.56 -8.97 -1.57
N GLU A 468 7.59 -9.76 -1.08
CA GLU A 468 7.72 -10.42 0.22
C GLU A 468 8.90 -11.40 0.24
N THR A 469 9.76 -11.25 1.24
CA THR A 469 10.95 -12.10 1.44
C THR A 469 10.76 -13.15 2.53
N TYR A 470 9.51 -13.48 2.84
CA TYR A 470 9.16 -14.41 3.91
C TYR A 470 7.90 -15.22 3.61
N GLN A 471 7.74 -16.34 4.33
CA GLN A 471 6.49 -17.10 4.43
C GLN A 471 6.11 -17.27 5.91
N ILE A 472 4.80 -17.17 6.22
CA ILE A 472 4.27 -17.34 7.58
C ILE A 472 3.48 -18.65 7.64
N ILE A 473 3.98 -19.60 8.45
CA ILE A 473 3.32 -20.88 8.71
C ILE A 473 3.05 -20.96 10.23
N GLY A 474 1.81 -21.07 10.62
CA GLY A 474 1.40 -20.84 12.01
C GLY A 474 1.72 -19.41 12.43
N THR A 475 2.53 -19.27 13.47
CA THR A 475 3.06 -17.99 13.96
C THR A 475 4.53 -17.78 13.59
N VAL A 476 5.14 -18.73 12.86
CA VAL A 476 6.56 -18.68 12.51
C VAL A 476 6.73 -18.01 11.15
N LYS A 477 7.60 -17.01 11.11
CA LYS A 477 8.03 -16.33 9.90
C LYS A 477 9.39 -16.91 9.46
N THR A 478 9.44 -17.46 8.25
CA THR A 478 10.65 -18.05 7.64
C THR A 478 11.04 -17.27 6.39
N ASP A 479 12.31 -17.22 6.07
CA ASP A 479 12.81 -16.58 4.84
C ASP A 479 12.30 -17.32 3.60
N PHE A 480 11.71 -16.58 2.68
CA PHE A 480 11.21 -17.10 1.41
C PHE A 480 11.00 -15.94 0.42
N ASP A 481 11.66 -16.01 -0.73
CA ASP A 481 11.57 -14.99 -1.79
C ASP A 481 11.32 -15.67 -3.14
N ASP A 482 10.17 -15.39 -3.76
CA ASP A 482 9.79 -15.97 -5.06
C ASP A 482 10.85 -15.73 -6.14
N ARG A 483 11.49 -14.55 -6.12
CA ARG A 483 12.49 -14.15 -7.11
C ARG A 483 13.76 -15.01 -6.99
N LEU A 484 14.20 -15.25 -5.76
CA LEU A 484 15.38 -16.08 -5.50
C LEU A 484 15.12 -17.56 -5.83
N VAL A 485 13.93 -18.05 -5.47
CA VAL A 485 13.49 -19.41 -5.80
C VAL A 485 13.41 -19.61 -7.31
N ALA A 486 12.83 -18.63 -8.03
CA ALA A 486 12.76 -18.68 -9.50
C ALA A 486 14.15 -18.67 -10.14
N LYS A 487 15.07 -17.78 -9.70
CA LYS A 487 16.47 -17.76 -10.16
C LYS A 487 17.17 -19.11 -9.95
N GLU A 488 17.01 -19.69 -8.76
CA GLU A 488 17.60 -21.01 -8.45
C GLU A 488 17.05 -22.10 -9.37
N ALA A 489 15.71 -22.11 -9.61
CA ALA A 489 15.05 -23.08 -10.47
C ALA A 489 15.51 -22.95 -11.93
N ILE A 490 15.57 -21.72 -12.48
CA ILE A 490 16.04 -21.45 -13.84
C ILE A 490 17.49 -21.94 -14.02
N ARG A 491 18.39 -21.61 -13.09
CA ARG A 491 19.79 -22.06 -13.12
C ARG A 491 19.92 -23.59 -13.04
N GLY A 492 18.93 -24.27 -12.46
CA GLY A 492 18.88 -25.72 -12.35
C GLY A 492 18.58 -26.43 -13.68
N ILE A 493 17.83 -25.81 -14.58
CA ILE A 493 17.45 -26.37 -15.90
C ILE A 493 18.36 -25.91 -17.04
N THR A 494 19.15 -24.84 -16.84
CA THR A 494 20.07 -24.30 -17.86
C THR A 494 21.48 -24.92 -17.79
N LYS A 495 21.70 -25.86 -16.87
CA LYS A 495 22.90 -26.68 -16.78
C LYS A 495 22.70 -27.98 -17.53
#